data_66d51356048f70d6b0a942e6a0cf4083
#
_entry.id   66d51356048f70d6b0a942e6a0cf4083
#
_cell.length_a   1.000
_cell.length_b   1.000
_cell.length_c   1.000
_cell.angle_alpha   90.00
_cell.angle_beta   90.00
_cell.angle_gamma   90.00
#
_symmetry.space_group_name_H-M   'P 1'
#
loop_
_entity.id
_entity.type
_entity.pdbx_description
1 polymer ?
#
loop_
_entity_poly.entity_id
_entity_poly.type
_entity_poly.pdbx_seq_one_letter_code
_entity_poly.pdbx_strand_id
1 'polypeptide(L)'
;MRKAGIMLKKVDNSQLGYYATKSANWIAEKATNVDVVMFVKEHAVHPVMPLFATMSETDIWGYDAPVIATDLASAKTLLSASGPTEKLFYVWDLEWLRLPDYNHEELSKIYNNDNIKLIARSDRHYMLIKECWKEPEFVMPDFSPNALMGIVNHYGKS
;
A
#
# COMPACT_ATOMS: atom_id res chain seq x y z
N MET A 1 -4.46 -20.19 2.05
CA MET A 1 -4.78 -19.05 1.15
C MET A 1 -3.96 -17.84 1.61
N ARG A 2 -3.17 -17.27 0.73
CA ARG A 2 -2.37 -16.07 1.03
C ARG A 2 -3.28 -14.86 1.13
N LYS A 3 -2.92 -13.92 2.00
CA LYS A 3 -3.69 -12.69 2.19
C LYS A 3 -2.80 -11.47 2.01
N ALA A 4 -3.38 -10.37 1.56
CA ALA A 4 -2.73 -9.06 1.56
C ALA A 4 -3.75 -7.95 1.77
N GLY A 5 -3.35 -6.90 2.47
CA GLY A 5 -4.13 -5.70 2.68
C GLY A 5 -3.59 -4.53 1.86
N ILE A 6 -4.46 -3.68 1.37
CA ILE A 6 -4.13 -2.39 0.74
C ILE A 6 -4.86 -1.30 1.50
N MET A 7 -4.14 -0.31 2.00
CA MET A 7 -4.72 0.84 2.68
C MET A 7 -4.87 2.01 1.71
N LEU A 8 -6.07 2.55 1.64
CA LEU A 8 -6.38 3.78 0.92
C LEU A 8 -7.10 4.76 1.86
N LYS A 9 -6.79 6.05 1.76
CA LYS A 9 -7.56 7.07 2.49
C LYS A 9 -9.03 6.97 2.10
N LYS A 10 -9.29 6.91 0.81
CA LYS A 10 -10.61 6.66 0.21
C LYS A 10 -10.47 5.95 -1.13
N VAL A 11 -11.48 5.23 -1.52
CA VAL A 11 -11.62 4.73 -2.90
C VAL A 11 -12.50 5.70 -3.66
N ASP A 12 -11.97 6.29 -4.71
CA ASP A 12 -12.66 7.26 -5.56
C ASP A 12 -12.19 7.13 -7.02
N ASN A 13 -12.56 8.10 -7.84
CA ASN A 13 -12.17 8.16 -9.26
C ASN A 13 -10.74 8.68 -9.48
N SER A 14 -9.91 8.81 -8.45
CA SER A 14 -8.48 9.13 -8.60
C SER A 14 -7.75 8.01 -9.33
N GLN A 15 -6.60 8.33 -9.90
CA GLN A 15 -5.74 7.32 -10.54
C GLN A 15 -5.37 6.21 -9.54
N LEU A 16 -4.99 6.58 -8.33
CA LEU A 16 -4.64 5.62 -7.29
C LEU A 16 -5.81 4.67 -6.97
N GLY A 17 -7.00 5.23 -6.70
CA GLY A 17 -8.20 4.45 -6.40
C GLY A 17 -8.58 3.52 -7.55
N TYR A 18 -8.54 4.01 -8.78
CA TYR A 18 -8.84 3.21 -9.98
C TYR A 18 -7.84 2.06 -10.17
N TYR A 19 -6.55 2.32 -10.16
CA TYR A 19 -5.54 1.29 -10.38
C TYR A 19 -5.49 0.27 -9.24
N ALA A 20 -5.64 0.70 -7.98
CA ALA A 20 -5.71 -0.21 -6.85
C ALA A 20 -6.92 -1.15 -6.95
N THR A 21 -8.11 -0.61 -7.26
CA THR A 21 -9.33 -1.41 -7.46
C THR A 21 -9.19 -2.38 -8.63
N LYS A 22 -8.68 -1.91 -9.76
CA LYS A 22 -8.45 -2.75 -10.94
C LYS A 22 -7.50 -3.90 -10.66
N SER A 23 -6.39 -3.64 -9.96
CA SER A 23 -5.42 -4.68 -9.61
C SER A 23 -5.95 -5.68 -8.60
N ALA A 24 -6.68 -5.22 -7.58
CA ALA A 24 -7.32 -6.10 -6.61
C ALA A 24 -8.39 -6.99 -7.28
N ASN A 25 -9.20 -6.45 -8.19
CA ASN A 25 -10.15 -7.23 -8.98
C ASN A 25 -9.46 -8.28 -9.85
N TRP A 26 -8.37 -7.90 -10.52
CA TRP A 26 -7.61 -8.85 -11.35
C TRP A 26 -7.08 -10.02 -10.52
N ILE A 27 -6.58 -9.75 -9.31
CA ILE A 27 -6.13 -10.81 -8.40
C ILE A 27 -7.30 -11.69 -7.97
N ALA A 28 -8.42 -11.09 -7.57
CA ALA A 28 -9.63 -11.84 -7.18
C ALA A 28 -10.17 -12.75 -8.28
N GLU A 29 -10.05 -12.33 -9.55
CA GLU A 29 -10.49 -13.14 -10.70
C GLU A 29 -9.50 -14.23 -11.09
N LYS A 30 -8.20 -13.97 -11.01
CA LYS A 30 -7.15 -14.84 -11.59
C LYS A 30 -6.42 -15.69 -10.57
N ALA A 31 -6.37 -15.29 -9.31
CA ALA A 31 -5.61 -15.97 -8.27
C ALA A 31 -6.54 -16.67 -7.27
N THR A 32 -6.75 -17.96 -7.46
CA THR A 32 -7.62 -18.78 -6.59
C THR A 32 -7.09 -18.98 -5.17
N ASN A 33 -5.83 -18.63 -4.92
CA ASN A 33 -5.12 -18.85 -3.66
C ASN A 33 -4.69 -17.56 -2.95
N VAL A 34 -5.16 -16.41 -3.42
CA VAL A 34 -4.85 -15.09 -2.86
C VAL A 34 -6.14 -14.34 -2.56
N ASP A 35 -6.22 -13.79 -1.36
CA ASP A 35 -7.30 -12.92 -0.92
C ASP A 35 -6.73 -11.51 -0.68
N VAL A 36 -7.32 -10.51 -1.33
CA VAL A 36 -6.95 -9.10 -1.18
C VAL A 36 -8.07 -8.37 -0.46
N VAL A 37 -7.71 -7.65 0.60
CA VAL A 37 -8.62 -6.80 1.36
C VAL A 37 -8.20 -5.34 1.22
N MET A 38 -9.16 -4.46 1.01
CA MET A 38 -8.91 -3.02 0.96
C MET A 38 -9.40 -2.36 2.24
N PHE A 39 -8.49 -1.70 2.96
CA PHE A 39 -8.78 -0.93 4.17
C PHE A 39 -8.95 0.53 3.81
N VAL A 40 -10.08 1.12 4.17
CA VAL A 40 -10.41 2.50 3.83
C VAL A 40 -10.76 3.30 5.09
N LYS A 41 -10.30 4.56 5.12
CA LYS A 41 -10.60 5.49 6.20
C LYS A 41 -11.94 6.19 5.99
N GLU A 42 -12.24 6.55 4.75
CA GLU A 42 -13.47 7.23 4.35
C GLU A 42 -14.37 6.29 3.57
N HIS A 43 -15.67 6.62 3.49
CA HIS A 43 -16.61 5.80 2.74
C HIS A 43 -16.16 5.59 1.29
N ALA A 44 -16.11 4.33 0.87
CA ALA A 44 -15.65 3.96 -0.46
C ALA A 44 -16.74 4.13 -1.50
N VAL A 45 -16.41 4.84 -2.58
CA VAL A 45 -17.19 4.85 -3.82
C VAL A 45 -16.32 4.24 -4.89
N HIS A 46 -16.48 2.94 -5.12
CA HIS A 46 -15.65 2.21 -6.06
C HIS A 46 -15.88 2.66 -7.51
N PRO A 47 -14.83 2.99 -8.27
CA PRO A 47 -14.94 3.37 -9.68
C PRO A 47 -15.41 2.23 -10.58
N VAL A 48 -15.19 1.00 -10.12
CA VAL A 48 -15.71 -0.24 -10.73
C VAL A 48 -16.18 -1.17 -9.61
N MET A 49 -17.05 -2.12 -9.93
CA MET A 49 -17.58 -3.06 -8.93
C MET A 49 -16.42 -3.85 -8.29
N PRO A 50 -16.27 -3.84 -6.96
CA PRO A 50 -15.20 -4.57 -6.29
C PRO A 50 -15.53 -6.07 -6.22
N LEU A 51 -14.54 -6.91 -6.51
CA LEU A 51 -14.58 -8.36 -6.36
C LEU A 51 -13.82 -8.84 -5.11
N PHE A 52 -13.43 -7.91 -4.25
CA PHE A 52 -12.67 -8.11 -3.02
C PHE A 52 -13.39 -7.47 -1.83
N ALA A 53 -12.99 -7.84 -0.62
CA ALA A 53 -13.56 -7.27 0.60
C ALA A 53 -13.02 -5.85 0.87
N THR A 54 -13.90 -4.95 1.30
CA THR A 54 -13.54 -3.62 1.82
C THR A 54 -13.86 -3.58 3.31
N MET A 55 -12.89 -3.13 4.11
CA MET A 55 -12.98 -3.04 5.57
C MET A 55 -12.61 -1.63 6.04
N SER A 56 -12.95 -1.31 7.28
CA SER A 56 -12.50 -0.06 7.91
C SER A 56 -11.00 -0.08 8.15
N GLU A 57 -10.34 1.08 8.05
CA GLU A 57 -8.93 1.25 8.43
C GLU A 57 -8.64 0.72 9.84
N THR A 58 -9.59 0.83 10.75
CA THR A 58 -9.47 0.35 12.14
C THR A 58 -9.34 -1.16 12.27
N ASP A 59 -9.77 -1.93 11.28
CA ASP A 59 -9.70 -3.39 11.31
C ASP A 59 -8.28 -3.94 11.07
N ILE A 60 -7.35 -3.06 10.68
CA ILE A 60 -5.95 -3.40 10.41
C ILE A 60 -5.23 -3.98 11.64
N TRP A 61 -5.63 -3.56 12.86
CA TRP A 61 -5.00 -4.06 14.10
C TRP A 61 -5.18 -5.56 14.34
N GLY A 62 -6.23 -6.13 13.79
CA GLY A 62 -6.50 -7.58 13.84
C GLY A 62 -6.11 -8.35 12.58
N TYR A 63 -5.50 -7.69 11.58
CA TYR A 63 -5.22 -8.30 10.29
C TYR A 63 -3.82 -8.93 10.23
N ASP A 64 -3.76 -10.25 10.30
CA ASP A 64 -2.52 -11.04 10.30
C ASP A 64 -2.05 -11.40 8.87
N ALA A 65 -1.63 -10.38 8.11
CA ALA A 65 -1.07 -10.54 6.76
C ALA A 65 -0.25 -9.29 6.37
N PRO A 66 0.51 -9.32 5.25
CA PRO A 66 1.17 -8.14 4.71
C PRO A 66 0.17 -7.05 4.35
N VAL A 67 0.51 -5.80 4.65
CA VAL A 67 -0.31 -4.63 4.33
C VAL A 67 0.51 -3.56 3.64
N ILE A 68 -0.05 -2.99 2.58
CA ILE A 68 0.53 -1.93 1.76
C ILE A 68 -0.21 -0.62 2.03
N ALA A 69 0.46 0.36 2.64
CA ALA A 69 0.00 1.74 2.73
C ALA A 69 0.28 2.48 1.42
N THR A 70 -0.51 3.51 1.10
CA THR A 70 -0.41 4.23 -0.17
C THR A 70 -0.20 5.74 -0.03
N ASP A 71 -0.25 6.26 1.18
CA ASP A 71 0.04 7.66 1.52
C ASP A 71 0.69 7.77 2.91
N LEU A 72 1.21 8.95 3.25
CA LEU A 72 1.88 9.19 4.53
C LEU A 72 0.98 8.93 5.74
N ALA A 73 -0.31 9.29 5.66
CA ALA A 73 -1.24 9.10 6.76
C ALA A 73 -1.47 7.60 7.02
N SER A 74 -1.72 6.83 5.96
CA SER A 74 -1.88 5.37 6.07
C SER A 74 -0.59 4.67 6.47
N ALA A 75 0.58 5.13 6.01
CA ALA A 75 1.87 4.59 6.44
C ALA A 75 2.12 4.83 7.94
N LYS A 76 1.77 6.00 8.47
CA LYS A 76 1.84 6.31 9.89
C LYS A 76 0.92 5.41 10.72
N THR A 77 -0.32 5.22 10.28
CA THR A 77 -1.27 4.30 10.91
C THR A 77 -0.75 2.86 10.87
N LEU A 78 -0.23 2.42 9.72
CA LEU A 78 0.31 1.08 9.54
C LEU A 78 1.50 0.81 10.46
N LEU A 79 2.40 1.78 10.65
CA LEU A 79 3.53 1.66 11.58
C LEU A 79 3.07 1.43 13.03
N SER A 80 1.94 2.02 13.43
CA SER A 80 1.38 1.87 14.78
C SER A 80 0.62 0.55 14.97
N ALA A 81 0.15 -0.08 13.89
CA ALA A 81 -0.65 -1.29 13.96
C ALA A 81 0.20 -2.52 14.33
N SER A 82 -0.32 -3.38 15.20
CA SER A 82 0.36 -4.61 15.66
C SER A 82 -0.01 -5.86 14.87
N GLY A 83 -1.12 -5.85 14.13
CA GLY A 83 -1.63 -7.01 13.39
C GLY A 83 -0.81 -7.39 12.15
N PRO A 84 -0.45 -6.44 11.27
CA PRO A 84 0.22 -6.75 10.02
C PRO A 84 1.56 -7.48 10.19
N THR A 85 1.73 -8.60 9.48
CA THR A 85 2.96 -9.40 9.52
C THR A 85 4.12 -8.74 8.81
N GLU A 86 3.82 -7.98 7.76
CA GLU A 86 4.76 -7.14 7.02
C GLU A 86 4.11 -5.80 6.70
N LYS A 87 4.89 -4.75 6.82
CA LYS A 87 4.44 -3.37 6.57
C LYS A 87 5.17 -2.82 5.37
N LEU A 88 4.39 -2.44 4.35
CA LEU A 88 4.93 -1.89 3.11
C LEU A 88 4.31 -0.51 2.85
N PHE A 89 5.07 0.37 2.26
CA PHE A 89 4.60 1.68 1.84
C PHE A 89 4.85 1.86 0.35
N TYR A 90 3.77 1.84 -0.41
CA TYR A 90 3.78 2.18 -1.83
C TYR A 90 3.78 3.69 -2.00
N VAL A 91 4.93 4.22 -2.33
CA VAL A 91 5.14 5.66 -2.54
C VAL A 91 4.56 6.04 -3.90
N TRP A 92 3.25 6.22 -3.92
CA TRP A 92 2.52 6.62 -5.12
C TRP A 92 2.88 8.02 -5.57
N ASP A 93 2.87 8.95 -4.61
CA ASP A 93 3.29 10.34 -4.80
C ASP A 93 4.52 10.66 -3.94
N LEU A 94 5.33 11.60 -4.41
CA LEU A 94 6.45 12.18 -3.65
C LEU A 94 5.90 13.27 -2.71
N GLU A 95 5.09 12.85 -1.73
CA GLU A 95 4.32 13.76 -0.87
C GLU A 95 5.20 14.77 -0.12
N TRP A 96 6.43 14.38 0.25
CA TRP A 96 7.37 15.28 0.95
C TRP A 96 7.77 16.52 0.14
N LEU A 97 7.56 16.52 -1.17
CA LEU A 97 7.82 17.68 -2.01
C LEU A 97 6.66 18.70 -2.01
N ARG A 98 5.50 18.32 -1.49
CA ARG A 98 4.25 19.09 -1.62
C ARG A 98 3.59 19.45 -0.30
N LEU A 99 3.96 18.79 0.81
CA LEU A 99 3.33 18.96 2.11
C LEU A 99 4.19 19.85 3.01
N PRO A 100 3.85 21.15 3.14
CA PRO A 100 4.61 22.08 3.99
C PRO A 100 4.47 21.78 5.49
N ASP A 101 3.43 21.02 5.86
CA ASP A 101 3.11 20.73 7.26
C ASP A 101 3.97 19.61 7.88
N TYR A 102 4.72 18.87 7.07
CA TYR A 102 5.64 17.82 7.53
C TYR A 102 7.06 18.34 7.55
N ASN A 103 7.69 18.27 8.71
CA ASN A 103 9.12 18.54 8.80
C ASN A 103 9.95 17.28 8.47
N HIS A 104 11.25 17.46 8.22
CA HIS A 104 12.14 16.37 7.85
C HIS A 104 12.20 15.26 8.91
N GLU A 105 12.10 15.57 10.19
CA GLU A 105 12.13 14.58 11.27
C GLU A 105 10.90 13.67 11.23
N GLU A 106 9.71 14.23 11.02
CA GLU A 106 8.47 13.46 10.92
C GLU A 106 8.47 12.56 9.67
N LEU A 107 8.94 13.08 8.54
CA LEU A 107 9.08 12.30 7.31
C LEU A 107 10.09 11.17 7.47
N SER A 108 11.23 11.44 8.11
CA SER A 108 12.27 10.44 8.39
C SER A 108 11.76 9.31 9.27
N LYS A 109 10.88 9.58 10.24
CA LYS A 109 10.26 8.56 11.10
C LYS A 109 9.39 7.57 10.31
N ILE A 110 8.94 7.94 9.13
CA ILE A 110 8.16 7.09 8.24
C ILE A 110 9.06 6.46 7.17
N TYR A 111 9.71 7.28 6.34
CA TYR A 111 10.48 6.79 5.18
C TYR A 111 11.74 6.01 5.56
N ASN A 112 12.41 6.37 6.66
CA ASN A 112 13.61 5.68 7.15
C ASN A 112 13.32 4.65 8.24
N ASN A 113 12.07 4.38 8.55
CA ASN A 113 11.71 3.40 9.58
C ASN A 113 12.05 1.98 9.13
N ASP A 114 12.77 1.22 9.98
CA ASP A 114 13.19 -0.14 9.66
C ASP A 114 12.02 -1.14 9.61
N ASN A 115 10.89 -0.82 10.23
CA ASN A 115 9.70 -1.66 10.27
C ASN A 115 8.77 -1.48 9.06
N ILE A 116 9.12 -0.62 8.11
CA ILE A 116 8.35 -0.44 6.88
C ILE A 116 9.25 -0.52 5.66
N LYS A 117 8.82 -1.26 4.65
CA LYS A 117 9.54 -1.44 3.38
C LYS A 117 8.92 -0.55 2.32
N LEU A 118 9.75 0.13 1.54
CA LEU A 118 9.28 1.05 0.52
C LEU A 118 9.11 0.36 -0.83
N ILE A 119 8.06 0.74 -1.54
CA ILE A 119 7.79 0.33 -2.93
C ILE A 119 7.75 1.60 -3.77
N ALA A 120 8.56 1.65 -4.82
CA ALA A 120 8.57 2.77 -5.75
C ALA A 120 7.56 2.57 -6.88
N ARG A 121 7.02 3.66 -7.42
CA ARG A 121 6.07 3.64 -8.55
C ARG A 121 6.76 3.48 -9.92
N SER A 122 8.02 3.87 -10.01
CA SER A 122 8.83 3.81 -11.24
C SER A 122 10.31 3.81 -10.91
N ASP A 123 11.15 3.50 -11.87
CA ASP A 123 12.61 3.59 -11.70
C ASP A 123 13.07 5.00 -11.32
N ARG A 124 12.44 6.04 -11.85
CA ARG A 124 12.72 7.43 -11.48
C ARG A 124 12.35 7.70 -10.02
N HIS A 125 11.17 7.25 -9.57
CA HIS A 125 10.77 7.33 -8.16
C HIS A 125 11.72 6.54 -7.26
N TYR A 126 12.13 5.34 -7.69
CA TYR A 126 13.11 4.53 -6.97
C TYR A 126 14.39 5.31 -6.67
N MET A 127 14.98 5.95 -7.68
CA MET A 127 16.20 6.74 -7.52
C MET A 127 16.01 7.90 -6.56
N LEU A 128 14.92 8.66 -6.69
CA LEU A 128 14.61 9.78 -5.81
C LEU A 128 14.39 9.36 -4.36
N ILE A 129 13.66 8.28 -4.13
CA ILE A 129 13.40 7.74 -2.79
C ILE A 129 14.71 7.25 -2.16
N LYS A 130 15.54 6.54 -2.93
CA LYS A 130 16.84 6.07 -2.47
C LYS A 130 17.79 7.20 -2.09
N GLU A 131 17.81 8.29 -2.87
CA GLU A 131 18.65 9.45 -2.58
C GLU A 131 18.18 10.24 -1.34
N CYS A 132 16.86 10.40 -1.17
CA CYS A 132 16.30 11.21 -0.10
C CYS A 132 16.15 10.46 1.23
N TRP A 133 15.89 9.15 1.19
CA TRP A 133 15.50 8.35 2.34
C TRP A 133 16.27 7.04 2.41
N LYS A 134 15.64 5.95 1.99
CA LYS A 134 16.26 4.63 1.93
C LYS A 134 15.87 3.89 0.64
N GLU A 135 16.60 2.84 0.34
CA GLU A 135 16.39 2.05 -0.86
C GLU A 135 15.03 1.33 -0.84
N PRO A 136 14.16 1.54 -1.84
CA PRO A 136 12.95 0.74 -2.00
C PRO A 136 13.28 -0.72 -2.31
N GLU A 137 12.46 -1.67 -1.82
CA GLU A 137 12.64 -3.09 -2.11
C GLU A 137 12.04 -3.50 -3.46
N PHE A 138 10.99 -2.79 -3.90
CA PHE A 138 10.25 -3.12 -5.11
C PHE A 138 9.95 -1.90 -5.95
N VAL A 139 9.73 -2.14 -7.25
CA VAL A 139 9.11 -1.19 -8.18
C VAL A 139 7.79 -1.79 -8.64
N MET A 140 6.70 -1.06 -8.47
CA MET A 140 5.35 -1.46 -8.87
C MET A 140 4.73 -0.37 -9.76
N PRO A 141 4.90 -0.43 -11.09
CA PRO A 141 4.33 0.57 -11.99
C PRO A 141 2.79 0.56 -11.94
N ASP A 142 2.21 1.72 -11.63
CA ASP A 142 0.75 1.95 -11.67
C ASP A 142 -0.10 0.84 -11.02
N PHE A 143 0.30 0.35 -9.85
CA PHE A 143 -0.36 -0.77 -9.18
C PHE A 143 -0.42 -2.03 -10.05
N SER A 144 0.62 -2.32 -10.81
CA SER A 144 0.67 -3.51 -11.68
C SER A 144 0.23 -4.78 -10.93
N PRO A 145 -0.78 -5.50 -11.41
CA PRO A 145 -1.27 -6.70 -10.74
C PRO A 145 -0.20 -7.81 -10.66
N ASN A 146 0.69 -7.92 -11.65
CA ASN A 146 1.79 -8.89 -11.62
C ASN A 146 2.82 -8.53 -10.54
N ALA A 147 3.18 -7.24 -10.40
CA ALA A 147 4.08 -6.79 -9.35
C ALA A 147 3.45 -6.97 -7.96
N LEU A 148 2.18 -6.62 -7.81
CA LEU A 148 1.42 -6.85 -6.57
C LEU A 148 1.38 -8.33 -6.20
N MET A 149 1.12 -9.23 -7.15
CA MET A 149 1.19 -10.68 -6.94
C MET A 149 2.58 -11.14 -6.52
N GLY A 150 3.64 -10.58 -7.12
CA GLY A 150 5.02 -10.85 -6.73
C GLY A 150 5.27 -10.52 -5.25
N ILE A 151 4.81 -9.36 -4.79
CA ILE A 151 4.90 -8.91 -3.39
C ILE A 151 4.10 -9.83 -2.47
N VAL A 152 2.86 -10.15 -2.83
CA VAL A 152 2.01 -11.07 -2.05
C VAL A 152 2.63 -12.47 -1.96
N ASN A 153 3.22 -12.95 -3.03
CA ASN A 153 3.90 -14.26 -3.05
C ASN A 153 5.17 -14.26 -2.20
N HIS A 154 5.87 -13.13 -2.12
CA HIS A 154 7.09 -13.00 -1.34
C HIS A 154 6.81 -12.97 0.18
N TYR A 155 5.78 -12.23 0.60
CA TYR A 155 5.49 -12.01 2.03
C TYR A 155 4.27 -12.79 2.56
N GLY A 156 3.32 -13.15 1.69
CA GLY A 156 2.14 -13.88 2.10
C GLY A 156 2.48 -15.29 2.55
N LYS A 157 2.28 -15.57 3.82
CA LYS A 157 2.35 -16.95 4.34
C LYS A 157 1.17 -17.75 3.78
N SER A 158 1.44 -18.98 3.43
CA SER A 158 0.40 -19.95 3.01
C SER A 158 -0.44 -20.37 4.19
#